data_43479d27e47ddd4942ebc11b0265e6c4
#
_entry.id   43479d27e47ddd4942ebc11b0265e6c4
#
_cell.length_a   1.000
_cell.length_b   1.000
_cell.length_c   1.000
_cell.angle_alpha   90.00
_cell.angle_beta   90.00
_cell.angle_gamma   90.00
#
_symmetry.space_group_name_H-M   'P 1'
#
loop_
_entity.id
_entity.type
_entity.pdbx_description
1 polymer ?
#
loop_
_entity_poly.entity_id
_entity_poly.type
_entity_poly.pdbx_seq_one_letter_code
_entity_poly.pdbx_strand_id
1 'polypeptide(L)'
;MIIESAIRFRPAEPADAAAIRDIVRAAYAKWVPVIGREPLPMRADYEKAVAEHPFDLAVEDGRIVGMIETTLADDHLWIENVCVAPGAQGRGIGRLLLERAEIKAREAGRNELRLLTNGAFEANVSLYKRHGYTVDREEPFMNGVTVYMSKRLA
;
A
#
# COMPACT_ATOMS: atom_id res chain seq x y z
N MET A 1 -19.38 19.68 -18.36
CA MET A 1 -18.12 19.87 -17.68
C MET A 1 -17.89 18.73 -16.69
N ILE A 2 -16.76 18.09 -16.79
CA ILE A 2 -16.41 17.03 -15.85
C ILE A 2 -15.69 17.68 -14.68
N ILE A 3 -16.23 17.48 -13.48
CA ILE A 3 -15.57 17.93 -12.26
C ILE A 3 -14.83 16.72 -11.69
N GLU A 4 -13.51 16.80 -11.67
CA GLU A 4 -12.71 15.77 -11.01
C GLU A 4 -12.76 15.98 -9.52
N SER A 5 -13.10 14.93 -8.80
CA SER A 5 -13.04 14.94 -7.35
C SER A 5 -11.56 15.01 -6.91
N ALA A 6 -11.28 15.93 -6.01
CA ALA A 6 -9.93 16.06 -5.49
C ALA A 6 -9.65 14.97 -4.46
N ILE A 7 -8.53 14.25 -4.65
CA ILE A 7 -8.03 13.32 -3.65
C ILE A 7 -7.22 14.12 -2.62
N ARG A 8 -7.55 13.92 -1.35
CA ARG A 8 -6.83 14.55 -0.24
C ARG A 8 -6.23 13.47 0.64
N PHE A 9 -5.09 13.77 1.23
CA PHE A 9 -4.46 12.87 2.19
C PHE A 9 -4.65 13.38 3.60
N ARG A 10 -4.90 12.46 4.52
CA ARG A 10 -4.88 12.72 5.96
C ARG A 10 -4.34 11.52 6.71
N PRO A 11 -3.77 11.72 7.91
CA PRO A 11 -3.36 10.59 8.74
C PRO A 11 -4.60 9.84 9.26
N ALA A 12 -4.41 8.53 9.48
CA ALA A 12 -5.47 7.72 10.07
C ALA A 12 -5.59 7.99 11.57
N GLU A 13 -6.81 7.89 12.06
CA GLU A 13 -7.14 7.93 13.48
C GLU A 13 -7.66 6.56 13.92
N PRO A 14 -7.68 6.24 15.21
CA PRO A 14 -8.18 4.94 15.69
C PRO A 14 -9.57 4.57 15.16
N ALA A 15 -10.44 5.56 14.99
CA ALA A 15 -11.79 5.33 14.45
C ALA A 15 -11.79 4.85 12.99
N ASP A 16 -10.68 5.01 12.26
CA ASP A 16 -10.58 4.60 10.86
C ASP A 16 -10.26 3.12 10.69
N ALA A 17 -9.86 2.42 11.73
CA ALA A 17 -9.38 1.03 11.64
C ALA A 17 -10.37 0.10 10.96
N ALA A 18 -11.65 0.19 11.27
CA ALA A 18 -12.67 -0.65 10.66
C ALA A 18 -12.81 -0.39 9.16
N ALA A 19 -12.81 0.86 8.74
CA ALA A 19 -12.90 1.24 7.33
C ALA A 19 -11.65 0.78 6.56
N ILE A 20 -10.47 0.90 7.15
CA ILE A 20 -9.21 0.43 6.57
C ILE A 20 -9.28 -1.08 6.38
N ARG A 21 -9.70 -1.83 7.39
CA ARG A 21 -9.85 -3.29 7.30
C ARG A 21 -10.78 -3.67 6.16
N ASP A 22 -11.92 -3.00 6.03
CA ASP A 22 -12.91 -3.30 5.01
C ASP A 22 -12.35 -3.06 3.60
N ILE A 23 -11.61 -1.97 3.40
CA ILE A 23 -10.96 -1.68 2.12
C ILE A 23 -9.92 -2.73 1.79
N VAL A 24 -9.08 -3.11 2.74
CA VAL A 24 -8.05 -4.13 2.53
C VAL A 24 -8.69 -5.46 2.16
N ARG A 25 -9.68 -5.91 2.92
CA ARG A 25 -10.37 -7.16 2.63
C ARG A 25 -10.99 -7.15 1.24
N ALA A 26 -11.66 -6.07 0.87
CA ALA A 26 -12.28 -5.94 -0.45
C ALA A 26 -11.24 -5.90 -1.58
N ALA A 27 -10.15 -5.17 -1.40
CA ALA A 27 -9.11 -5.03 -2.42
C ALA A 27 -8.31 -6.32 -2.65
N TYR A 28 -8.07 -7.09 -1.59
CA TYR A 28 -7.30 -8.34 -1.68
C TYR A 28 -8.15 -9.58 -1.98
N ALA A 29 -9.49 -9.48 -1.93
CA ALA A 29 -10.37 -10.62 -2.15
C ALA A 29 -10.13 -11.33 -3.47
N LYS A 30 -9.79 -10.61 -4.53
CA LYS A 30 -9.49 -11.17 -5.86
C LYS A 30 -8.29 -12.11 -5.86
N TRP A 31 -7.39 -11.99 -4.90
CA TRP A 31 -6.20 -12.81 -4.82
C TRP A 31 -6.40 -14.14 -4.08
N VAL A 32 -7.53 -14.27 -3.34
CA VAL A 32 -7.82 -15.50 -2.58
C VAL A 32 -7.82 -16.74 -3.49
N PRO A 33 -8.55 -16.76 -4.61
CA PRO A 33 -8.51 -17.93 -5.49
C PRO A 33 -7.16 -18.12 -6.19
N VAL A 34 -6.37 -17.07 -6.33
CA VAL A 34 -5.06 -17.15 -7.01
C VAL A 34 -4.05 -17.90 -6.15
N ILE A 35 -3.99 -17.60 -4.84
CA ILE A 35 -3.00 -18.21 -3.94
C ILE A 35 -3.60 -19.31 -3.05
N GLY A 36 -4.91 -19.55 -3.12
CA GLY A 36 -5.58 -20.61 -2.37
C GLY A 36 -5.78 -20.33 -0.88
N ARG A 37 -5.63 -19.08 -0.44
CA ARG A 37 -5.82 -18.66 0.94
C ARG A 37 -6.04 -17.16 1.01
N GLU A 38 -6.44 -16.64 2.15
CA GLU A 38 -6.50 -15.21 2.36
C GLU A 38 -5.06 -14.65 2.43
N PRO A 39 -4.73 -13.60 1.65
CA PRO A 39 -3.46 -12.88 1.84
C PRO A 39 -3.33 -12.37 3.27
N LEU A 40 -2.10 -12.33 3.78
CA LEU A 40 -1.84 -11.90 5.15
C LEU A 40 -2.45 -10.53 5.51
N PRO A 41 -2.43 -9.51 4.62
CA PRO A 41 -3.07 -8.24 4.94
C PRO A 41 -4.56 -8.33 5.27
N MET A 42 -5.29 -9.33 4.74
CA MET A 42 -6.70 -9.52 5.05
C MET A 42 -6.93 -9.99 6.48
N ARG A 43 -5.91 -10.54 7.12
CA ARG A 43 -5.98 -11.12 8.47
C ARG A 43 -5.31 -10.25 9.53
N ALA A 44 -4.74 -9.12 9.15
CA ALA A 44 -4.05 -8.24 10.08
C ALA A 44 -5.04 -7.53 11.04
N ASP A 45 -4.53 -7.21 12.23
CA ASP A 45 -5.28 -6.44 13.22
C ASP A 45 -5.04 -4.94 12.95
N TYR A 46 -6.00 -4.29 12.31
CA TYR A 46 -5.86 -2.89 11.92
C TYR A 46 -6.05 -1.90 13.08
N GLU A 47 -6.73 -2.28 14.15
CA GLU A 47 -6.78 -1.46 15.34
C GLU A 47 -5.38 -1.30 15.95
N LYS A 48 -4.66 -2.41 16.02
CA LYS A 48 -3.27 -2.41 16.50
C LYS A 48 -2.35 -1.70 15.51
N ALA A 49 -2.49 -1.97 14.22
CA ALA A 49 -1.63 -1.38 13.20
C ALA A 49 -1.75 0.15 13.16
N VAL A 50 -2.97 0.69 13.23
CA VAL A 50 -3.20 2.13 13.24
C VAL A 50 -2.59 2.78 14.51
N ALA A 51 -2.58 2.06 15.63
CA ALA A 51 -1.98 2.56 16.87
C ALA A 51 -0.44 2.56 16.80
N GLU A 52 0.17 1.66 16.04
CA GLU A 52 1.61 1.46 16.03
C GLU A 52 2.32 2.06 14.83
N HIS A 53 1.65 2.17 13.68
CA HIS A 53 2.26 2.62 12.42
C HIS A 53 1.53 3.83 11.85
N PRO A 54 2.25 4.72 11.14
CA PRO A 54 1.62 5.77 10.36
C PRO A 54 0.82 5.19 9.18
N PHE A 55 -0.40 5.68 9.01
CA PHE A 55 -1.20 5.44 7.82
C PHE A 55 -1.57 6.77 7.22
N ASP A 56 -1.38 6.91 5.91
CA ASP A 56 -1.94 8.03 5.16
C ASP A 56 -3.12 7.53 4.36
N LEU A 57 -4.25 8.20 4.53
CA LEU A 57 -5.48 7.84 3.86
C LEU A 57 -5.73 8.78 2.69
N ALA A 58 -6.05 8.20 1.53
CA ALA A 58 -6.56 8.94 0.38
C ALA A 58 -8.06 9.08 0.55
N VAL A 59 -8.55 10.30 0.57
CA VAL A 59 -9.96 10.60 0.82
C VAL A 59 -10.54 11.39 -0.35
N GLU A 60 -11.70 10.98 -0.80
CA GLU A 60 -12.46 11.63 -1.86
C GLU A 60 -13.91 11.74 -1.41
N ASP A 61 -14.46 12.97 -1.43
CA ASP A 61 -15.86 13.23 -1.02
C ASP A 61 -16.21 12.62 0.35
N GLY A 62 -15.27 12.72 1.30
CA GLY A 62 -15.45 12.21 2.65
C GLY A 62 -15.30 10.70 2.79
N ARG A 63 -14.98 9.98 1.72
CA ARG A 63 -14.80 8.54 1.74
C ARG A 63 -13.33 8.18 1.61
N ILE A 64 -12.90 7.19 2.37
CA ILE A 64 -11.55 6.63 2.23
C ILE A 64 -11.55 5.75 0.98
N VAL A 65 -10.71 6.11 0.00
CA VAL A 65 -10.61 5.37 -1.27
C VAL A 65 -9.30 4.60 -1.41
N GLY A 66 -8.37 4.81 -0.49
CA GLY A 66 -7.11 4.09 -0.47
C GLY A 66 -6.31 4.41 0.77
N MET A 67 -5.26 3.64 0.99
CA MET A 67 -4.39 3.85 2.14
C MET A 67 -2.98 3.37 1.86
N ILE A 68 -2.02 3.93 2.59
CA ILE A 68 -0.66 3.44 2.63
C ILE A 68 -0.16 3.44 4.07
N GLU A 69 0.36 2.30 4.49
CA GLU A 69 0.94 2.07 5.81
C GLU A 69 2.45 2.01 5.68
N THR A 70 3.16 2.80 6.46
CA THR A 70 4.63 2.88 6.39
C THR A 70 5.24 2.76 7.77
N THR A 71 6.49 2.31 7.80
CA THR A 71 7.33 2.34 9.00
C THR A 71 8.70 2.86 8.63
N LEU A 72 9.30 3.65 9.53
CA LEU A 72 10.60 4.26 9.30
C LEU A 72 11.69 3.34 9.83
N ALA A 73 12.62 2.97 8.96
CA ALA A 73 13.84 2.25 9.33
C ALA A 73 15.04 3.20 9.33
N ASP A 74 16.21 2.71 9.76
CA ASP A 74 17.41 3.53 9.90
C ASP A 74 17.87 4.16 8.56
N ASP A 75 17.73 3.42 7.47
CA ASP A 75 18.26 3.83 6.16
C ASP A 75 17.21 3.85 5.05
N HIS A 76 15.94 3.56 5.34
CA HIS A 76 14.88 3.55 4.34
C HIS A 76 13.50 3.72 4.98
N LEU A 77 12.52 4.03 4.14
CA LEU A 77 11.11 3.95 4.52
C LEU A 77 10.56 2.61 4.01
N TRP A 78 9.97 1.85 4.92
CA TRP A 78 9.32 0.58 4.59
C TRP A 78 7.84 0.79 4.32
N ILE A 79 7.36 0.30 3.19
CA ILE A 79 5.93 0.28 2.87
C ILE A 79 5.37 -1.06 3.33
N GLU A 80 4.56 -1.00 4.39
CA GLU A 80 3.94 -2.20 4.97
C GLU A 80 2.76 -2.68 4.12
N ASN A 81 1.96 -1.74 3.60
CA ASN A 81 0.79 -2.05 2.82
C ASN A 81 0.35 -0.82 2.03
N VAL A 82 -0.10 -1.05 0.80
CA VAL A 82 -0.72 -0.01 -0.02
C VAL A 82 -1.92 -0.65 -0.72
N CYS A 83 -3.05 0.05 -0.69
CA CYS A 83 -4.28 -0.54 -1.17
C CYS A 83 -5.25 0.54 -1.64
N VAL A 84 -5.99 0.25 -2.71
CA VAL A 84 -7.01 1.12 -3.28
C VAL A 84 -8.34 0.38 -3.25
N ALA A 85 -9.40 1.05 -2.81
CA ALA A 85 -10.75 0.47 -2.82
C ALA A 85 -11.11 -0.02 -4.23
N PRO A 86 -11.74 -1.20 -4.37
CA PRO A 86 -12.03 -1.78 -5.70
C PRO A 86 -12.75 -0.83 -6.65
N GLY A 87 -13.72 -0.07 -6.15
CA GLY A 87 -14.46 0.89 -6.97
C GLY A 87 -13.68 2.12 -7.39
N ALA A 88 -12.50 2.32 -6.82
CA ALA A 88 -11.63 3.47 -7.11
C ALA A 88 -10.37 3.08 -7.87
N GLN A 89 -10.18 1.80 -8.20
CA GLN A 89 -9.02 1.34 -8.95
C GLN A 89 -9.04 1.83 -10.40
N GLY A 90 -7.86 1.92 -11.02
CA GLY A 90 -7.72 2.36 -12.39
C GLY A 90 -7.75 3.88 -12.59
N ARG A 91 -7.70 4.66 -11.51
CA ARG A 91 -7.78 6.12 -11.55
C ARG A 91 -6.47 6.82 -11.14
N GLY A 92 -5.41 6.06 -10.93
CA GLY A 92 -4.11 6.61 -10.52
C GLY A 92 -3.96 6.87 -9.03
N ILE A 93 -4.88 6.39 -8.20
CA ILE A 93 -4.80 6.57 -6.75
C ILE A 93 -3.62 5.80 -6.15
N GLY A 94 -3.33 4.60 -6.65
CA GLY A 94 -2.15 3.84 -6.22
C GLY A 94 -0.86 4.61 -6.46
N ARG A 95 -0.75 5.28 -7.60
CA ARG A 95 0.39 6.16 -7.91
C ARG A 95 0.49 7.29 -6.89
N LEU A 96 -0.62 7.95 -6.58
CA LEU A 96 -0.64 9.05 -5.60
C LEU A 96 -0.21 8.57 -4.22
N LEU A 97 -0.61 7.37 -3.82
CA LEU A 97 -0.20 6.78 -2.55
C LEU A 97 1.30 6.51 -2.52
N LEU A 98 1.86 5.97 -3.61
CA LEU A 98 3.30 5.73 -3.71
C LEU A 98 4.08 7.06 -3.72
N GLU A 99 3.57 8.09 -4.40
CA GLU A 99 4.16 9.43 -4.37
C GLU A 99 4.13 10.01 -2.96
N ARG A 100 3.04 9.77 -2.22
CA ARG A 100 2.94 10.20 -0.82
C ARG A 100 4.03 9.55 0.04
N ALA A 101 4.30 8.27 -0.17
CA ALA A 101 5.38 7.58 0.54
C ALA A 101 6.74 8.19 0.21
N GLU A 102 6.99 8.59 -1.04
CA GLU A 102 8.24 9.24 -1.42
C GLU A 102 8.42 10.59 -0.71
N ILE A 103 7.34 11.37 -0.60
CA ILE A 103 7.37 12.63 0.15
C ILE A 103 7.73 12.35 1.61
N LYS A 104 7.12 11.37 2.24
CA LYS A 104 7.40 11.00 3.62
C LYS A 104 8.85 10.54 3.80
N ALA A 105 9.38 9.76 2.86
CA ALA A 105 10.76 9.32 2.91
C ALA A 105 11.72 10.52 2.88
N ARG A 106 11.48 11.46 1.96
CA ARG A 106 12.32 12.67 1.86
C ARG A 106 12.23 13.54 3.11
N GLU A 107 11.03 13.73 3.64
CA GLU A 107 10.82 14.50 4.87
C GLU A 107 11.55 13.88 6.06
N ALA A 108 11.69 12.55 6.08
CA ALA A 108 12.40 11.82 7.12
C ALA A 108 13.91 11.68 6.84
N GLY A 109 14.41 12.27 5.74
CA GLY A 109 15.83 12.18 5.38
C GLY A 109 16.24 10.82 4.82
N ARG A 110 15.28 10.08 4.25
CA ARG A 110 15.55 8.78 3.63
C ARG A 110 15.48 8.91 2.11
N ASN A 111 16.42 8.26 1.42
CA ASN A 111 16.50 8.28 -0.04
C ASN A 111 16.18 6.90 -0.65
N GLU A 112 15.61 6.01 0.13
CA GLU A 112 15.24 4.68 -0.35
C GLU A 112 13.92 4.24 0.28
N LEU A 113 13.09 3.60 -0.56
CA LEU A 113 11.85 2.93 -0.12
C LEU A 113 11.97 1.45 -0.42
N ARG A 114 11.44 0.62 0.46
CA ARG A 114 11.41 -0.83 0.29
C ARG A 114 10.03 -1.39 0.60
N LEU A 115 9.69 -2.47 -0.07
CA LEU A 115 8.46 -3.21 0.16
C LEU A 115 8.65 -4.68 -0.17
N LEU A 116 7.69 -5.49 0.22
CA LEU A 116 7.56 -6.85 -0.29
C LEU A 116 6.13 -7.08 -0.78
N THR A 117 5.98 -8.00 -1.72
CA THR A 117 4.67 -8.42 -2.21
C THR A 117 4.71 -9.89 -2.63
N ASN A 118 3.55 -10.50 -2.73
CA ASN A 118 3.45 -11.85 -3.27
C ASN A 118 3.65 -11.80 -4.80
N GLY A 119 4.53 -12.63 -5.32
CA GLY A 119 4.83 -12.66 -6.76
C GLY A 119 3.62 -13.00 -7.64
N ALA A 120 2.61 -13.67 -7.08
CA ALA A 120 1.37 -13.97 -7.79
C ALA A 120 0.46 -12.74 -7.97
N PHE A 121 0.71 -11.66 -7.24
CA PHE A 121 -0.06 -10.42 -7.34
C PHE A 121 0.48 -9.58 -8.50
N GLU A 122 0.27 -10.05 -9.73
CA GLU A 122 0.88 -9.47 -10.93
C GLU A 122 0.56 -7.98 -11.12
N ALA A 123 -0.66 -7.57 -10.83
CA ALA A 123 -1.06 -6.16 -10.93
C ALA A 123 -0.28 -5.28 -9.97
N ASN A 124 -0.01 -5.78 -8.76
CA ASN A 124 0.75 -5.05 -7.75
C ASN A 124 2.23 -4.95 -8.15
N VAL A 125 2.82 -6.05 -8.58
CA VAL A 125 4.20 -6.05 -9.06
C VAL A 125 4.38 -5.09 -10.22
N SER A 126 3.44 -5.10 -11.19
CA SER A 126 3.46 -4.17 -12.32
C SER A 126 3.35 -2.71 -11.88
N LEU A 127 2.48 -2.42 -10.93
CA LEU A 127 2.32 -1.07 -10.39
C LEU A 127 3.64 -0.56 -9.82
N TYR A 128 4.30 -1.37 -8.99
CA TYR A 128 5.57 -0.97 -8.38
C TYR A 128 6.66 -0.77 -9.44
N LYS A 129 6.76 -1.67 -10.41
CA LYS A 129 7.75 -1.52 -11.49
C LYS A 129 7.52 -0.26 -12.30
N ARG A 130 6.27 0.08 -12.61
CA ARG A 130 5.94 1.32 -13.34
C ARG A 130 6.34 2.57 -12.56
N HIS A 131 6.43 2.47 -11.24
CA HIS A 131 6.82 3.60 -10.40
C HIS A 131 8.29 3.57 -9.98
N GLY A 132 9.11 2.79 -10.68
CA GLY A 132 10.55 2.83 -10.51
C GLY A 132 11.10 1.86 -9.48
N TYR A 133 10.27 0.95 -8.95
CA TYR A 133 10.75 -0.09 -8.05
C TYR A 133 11.39 -1.23 -8.86
N THR A 134 12.46 -1.78 -8.33
CA THR A 134 13.16 -2.93 -8.92
C THR A 134 13.15 -4.09 -7.94
N VAL A 135 13.23 -5.31 -8.48
CA VAL A 135 13.29 -6.52 -7.67
C VAL A 135 14.69 -6.69 -7.11
N ASP A 136 14.80 -6.78 -5.78
CA ASP A 136 16.07 -7.03 -5.11
C ASP A 136 16.34 -8.52 -4.93
N ARG A 137 15.30 -9.28 -4.54
CA ARG A 137 15.40 -10.73 -4.37
C ARG A 137 14.01 -11.35 -4.31
N GLU A 138 13.97 -12.66 -4.45
CA GLU A 138 12.76 -13.46 -4.30
C GLU A 138 13.02 -14.58 -3.29
N GLU A 139 12.05 -14.86 -2.43
CA GLU A 139 12.15 -15.92 -1.43
C GLU A 139 10.90 -16.80 -1.45
N PRO A 140 11.05 -18.13 -1.35
CA PRO A 140 9.89 -19.02 -1.25
C PRO A 140 9.10 -18.74 0.03
N PHE A 141 7.78 -18.75 -0.08
CA PHE A 141 6.89 -18.54 1.07
C PHE A 141 5.53 -19.17 0.80
N MET A 142 5.09 -20.11 1.65
CA MET A 142 3.76 -20.72 1.61
C MET A 142 3.30 -21.14 0.21
N ASN A 143 4.08 -21.97 -0.45
CA ASN A 143 3.85 -22.47 -1.84
C ASN A 143 3.84 -21.38 -2.92
N GLY A 144 4.40 -20.24 -2.62
CA GLY A 144 4.56 -19.14 -3.56
C GLY A 144 5.90 -18.48 -3.40
N VAL A 145 6.00 -17.24 -3.88
CA VAL A 145 7.23 -16.45 -3.83
C VAL A 145 6.92 -15.08 -3.27
N THR A 146 7.73 -14.63 -2.31
CA THR A 146 7.74 -13.24 -1.87
C THR A 146 8.77 -12.48 -2.69
N VAL A 147 8.36 -11.36 -3.26
CA VAL A 147 9.21 -10.48 -4.05
C VAL A 147 9.56 -9.25 -3.22
N TYR A 148 10.84 -9.01 -3.01
CA TYR A 148 11.35 -7.84 -2.31
C TYR A 148 11.76 -6.80 -3.34
N MET A 149 11.26 -5.59 -3.16
CA MET A 149 11.48 -4.50 -4.11
C MET A 149 11.92 -3.22 -3.41
N SER A 150 12.68 -2.40 -4.12
CA SER A 150 13.11 -1.10 -3.61
C SER A 150 13.14 -0.05 -4.70
N LYS A 151 13.11 1.21 -4.26
CA LYS A 151 13.28 2.38 -5.13
C LYS A 151 14.22 3.36 -4.46
N ARG A 152 15.24 3.82 -5.19
CA ARG A 152 16.11 4.91 -4.75
C ARG A 152 15.54 6.23 -5.25
N LEU A 153 15.58 7.22 -4.37
CA LEU A 153 15.18 8.59 -4.70
C LEU A 153 16.41 9.40 -5.09
N ALA A 154 16.24 10.26 -6.07
CA ALA A 154 17.29 11.16 -6.50
C ALA A 154 17.53 12.27 -5.48
#